data_039fea3b4c7af499cc0ab66d33c9803c
#
_entry.id   039fea3b4c7af499cc0ab66d33c9803c
#
_cell.length_a   1.000
_cell.length_b   1.000
_cell.length_c   1.000
_cell.angle_alpha   90.00
_cell.angle_beta   90.00
_cell.angle_gamma   90.00
#
_symmetry.space_group_name_H-M   'P 1'
#
loop_
_entity.id
_entity.type
_entity.pdbx_description
1 polymer ?
#
loop_
_entity_poly.entity_id
_entity_poly.type
_entity_poly.pdbx_seq_one_letter_code
_entity_poly.pdbx_strand_id
1 'polypeptide(L)'
;MAKNAHLVLDERATIEVRIRERASFTEIGRELGKDPSTISKEVRLHSQTVRKDSFNPCGKRSTCDEYGTACSKCKLQYSKSCKRCPRVKCYEHCKQFEVLVCNKLKKPPYVCNGCIQRQSCKLEKHIYSAKSAQKNYETTRSESRQGIAITPEELKRVDAIVSPLVKLGQSIHMICVNNADDIMLDEKTIYNYIDAGLLSVDNVDLPRKVRYRTRSHKKPVRVDKQCHVCLLYTSPSPRD
;
A
#
# COMPACT_ATOMS: atom_id res chain seq x y z
N MET A 1 5.80 21.37 -18.04
CA MET A 1 5.33 20.31 -17.10
C MET A 1 3.97 20.71 -16.58
N ALA A 2 3.01 19.78 -16.50
CA ALA A 2 1.68 20.08 -15.98
C ALA A 2 1.77 20.48 -14.50
N LYS A 3 1.28 21.67 -14.15
CA LYS A 3 1.31 22.24 -12.78
C LYS A 3 0.67 21.33 -11.70
N ASN A 4 -0.14 20.36 -12.09
CA ASN A 4 -0.91 19.48 -11.19
C ASN A 4 -0.49 18.01 -11.22
N ALA A 5 0.70 17.68 -11.76
CA ALA A 5 1.18 16.30 -11.77
C ALA A 5 1.48 15.80 -10.34
N HIS A 6 1.08 14.57 -10.04
CA HIS A 6 1.43 13.91 -8.80
C HIS A 6 2.94 13.77 -8.65
N LEU A 7 3.40 13.72 -7.40
CA LEU A 7 4.82 13.51 -7.10
C LEU A 7 5.26 12.11 -7.56
N VAL A 8 6.39 12.06 -8.23
CA VAL A 8 7.05 10.82 -8.63
C VAL A 8 8.11 10.40 -7.61
N LEU A 9 8.64 9.18 -7.72
CA LEU A 9 9.61 8.64 -6.76
C LEU A 9 10.87 9.52 -6.62
N ASP A 10 11.38 10.04 -7.72
CA ASP A 10 12.59 10.88 -7.73
C ASP A 10 12.35 12.21 -7.01
N GLU A 11 11.19 12.85 -7.23
CA GLU A 11 10.78 14.04 -6.48
C GLU A 11 10.66 13.75 -4.98
N ARG A 12 10.10 12.59 -4.58
CA ARG A 12 10.04 12.14 -3.20
C ARG A 12 11.42 11.89 -2.60
N ALA A 13 12.36 11.32 -3.38
CA ALA A 13 13.74 11.13 -2.96
C ALA A 13 14.43 12.47 -2.71
N THR A 14 14.23 13.44 -3.59
CA THR A 14 14.73 14.81 -3.41
C THR A 14 14.17 15.42 -2.12
N ILE A 15 12.85 15.32 -1.88
CA ILE A 15 12.22 15.81 -0.64
C ILE A 15 12.89 15.16 0.59
N GLU A 16 13.11 13.84 0.57
CA GLU A 16 13.74 13.12 1.69
C GLU A 16 15.16 13.64 1.98
N VAL A 17 15.98 13.81 0.96
CA VAL A 17 17.36 14.29 1.07
C VAL A 17 17.38 15.73 1.59
N ARG A 18 16.59 16.63 1.00
CA ARG A 18 16.55 18.04 1.37
C ARG A 18 16.03 18.26 2.79
N ILE A 19 15.06 17.47 3.26
CA ILE A 19 14.63 17.51 4.66
C ILE A 19 15.75 17.07 5.60
N ARG A 20 16.58 16.10 5.23
CA ARG A 20 17.77 15.71 6.02
C ARG A 20 18.78 16.86 6.12
N GLU A 21 18.95 17.62 5.05
CA GLU A 21 19.77 18.82 4.98
C GLU A 21 19.14 20.03 5.67
N ARG A 22 17.90 19.90 6.18
CA ARG A 22 17.11 20.94 6.85
C ARG A 22 16.66 22.07 5.95
N ALA A 23 16.54 21.83 4.65
CA ALA A 23 15.94 22.79 3.73
C ALA A 23 14.47 23.05 4.11
N SER A 24 14.03 24.27 3.90
CA SER A 24 12.64 24.66 4.09
C SER A 24 11.72 24.11 2.99
N PHE A 25 10.44 23.95 3.26
CA PHE A 25 9.48 23.52 2.23
C PHE A 25 9.39 24.48 1.05
N THR A 26 9.69 25.78 1.29
CA THR A 26 9.74 26.79 0.23
C THR A 26 10.91 26.56 -0.71
N GLU A 27 12.09 26.23 -0.20
CA GLU A 27 13.27 25.89 -1.00
C GLU A 27 13.06 24.63 -1.80
N ILE A 28 12.54 23.58 -1.15
CA ILE A 28 12.22 22.29 -1.80
C ILE A 28 11.17 22.50 -2.89
N GLY A 29 10.12 23.27 -2.59
CA GLY A 29 9.07 23.59 -3.55
C GLY A 29 9.60 24.32 -4.78
N ARG A 30 10.51 25.28 -4.58
CA ARG A 30 11.16 26.01 -5.68
C ARG A 30 12.02 25.10 -6.57
N GLU A 31 12.77 24.19 -5.95
CA GLU A 31 13.62 23.22 -6.66
C GLU A 31 12.79 22.24 -7.52
N LEU A 32 11.67 21.78 -7.00
CA LEU A 32 10.79 20.82 -7.67
C LEU A 32 9.72 21.48 -8.57
N GLY A 33 9.63 22.81 -8.58
CA GLY A 33 8.55 23.54 -9.27
C GLY A 33 7.17 23.22 -8.71
N LYS A 34 7.07 22.90 -7.40
CA LYS A 34 5.84 22.56 -6.69
C LYS A 34 5.53 23.57 -5.59
N ASP A 35 4.27 23.70 -5.26
CA ASP A 35 3.85 24.55 -4.14
C ASP A 35 4.36 24.00 -2.79
N PRO A 36 4.88 24.84 -1.87
CA PRO A 36 5.32 24.42 -0.54
C PRO A 36 4.24 23.69 0.27
N SER A 37 2.97 24.01 0.04
CA SER A 37 1.85 23.32 0.69
C SER A 37 1.71 21.87 0.22
N THR A 38 2.04 21.58 -1.04
CA THR A 38 2.08 20.22 -1.60
C THR A 38 3.16 19.40 -0.90
N ILE A 39 4.37 19.97 -0.74
CA ILE A 39 5.46 19.30 -0.02
C ILE A 39 5.08 19.05 1.45
N SER A 40 4.48 20.05 2.10
CA SER A 40 4.01 19.92 3.48
C SER A 40 2.96 18.81 3.64
N LYS A 41 1.99 18.75 2.74
CA LYS A 41 0.95 17.70 2.74
C LYS A 41 1.55 16.31 2.51
N GLU A 42 2.44 16.17 1.53
CA GLU A 42 3.14 14.92 1.24
C GLU A 42 3.90 14.40 2.46
N VAL A 43 4.71 15.25 3.11
CA VAL A 43 5.51 14.86 4.27
C VAL A 43 4.64 14.48 5.46
N ARG A 44 3.56 15.21 5.73
CA ARG A 44 2.64 14.91 6.83
C ARG A 44 1.84 13.64 6.59
N LEU A 45 1.36 13.42 5.37
CA LEU A 45 0.51 12.28 5.02
C LEU A 45 1.29 10.97 4.99
N HIS A 46 2.53 11.01 4.49
CA HIS A 46 3.32 9.81 4.25
C HIS A 46 4.46 9.61 5.26
N SER A 47 4.49 10.39 6.36
CA SER A 47 5.41 10.14 7.46
C SER A 47 5.03 8.86 8.23
N GLN A 48 6.04 8.09 8.60
CA GLN A 48 5.87 6.89 9.40
C GLN A 48 6.26 7.13 10.84
N THR A 49 5.48 6.59 11.75
CA THR A 49 5.75 6.64 13.18
C THR A 49 6.62 5.48 13.60
N VAL A 50 7.78 5.78 14.18
CA VAL A 50 8.72 4.78 14.70
C VAL A 50 8.83 4.94 16.21
N ARG A 51 8.47 3.88 16.93
CA ARG A 51 8.57 3.79 18.40
C ARG A 51 9.77 2.94 18.78
N LYS A 52 10.40 3.30 19.90
CA LYS A 52 11.40 2.44 20.54
C LYS A 52 10.72 1.65 21.64
N ASP A 53 10.77 0.33 21.59
CA ASP A 53 10.15 -0.56 22.56
C ASP A 53 10.76 -0.44 23.98
N SER A 54 11.98 0.09 24.08
CA SER A 54 12.72 0.24 25.34
C SER A 54 12.33 1.48 26.17
N PHE A 55 11.31 2.24 25.75
CA PHE A 55 10.96 3.48 26.41
C PHE A 55 9.45 3.63 26.51
N ASN A 56 8.97 3.99 27.71
CA ASN A 56 7.56 4.31 27.90
C ASN A 56 7.24 5.71 27.34
N PRO A 57 6.47 5.82 26.26
CA PRO A 57 6.15 7.08 25.61
C PRO A 57 5.01 7.86 26.31
N CYS A 58 4.54 7.41 27.47
CA CYS A 58 3.47 8.10 28.20
C CYS A 58 3.94 9.44 28.76
N GLY A 59 3.17 10.51 28.55
CA GLY A 59 3.42 11.83 29.11
C GLY A 59 3.35 11.86 30.64
N LYS A 60 2.47 11.05 31.20
CA LYS A 60 2.28 10.91 32.66
C LYS A 60 3.23 9.91 33.33
N ARG A 61 4.24 9.39 32.64
CA ARG A 61 5.15 8.34 33.16
C ARG A 61 5.86 8.68 34.46
N SER A 62 6.00 9.97 34.78
CA SER A 62 6.66 10.45 36.02
C SER A 62 5.68 10.59 37.18
N THR A 63 4.42 10.83 36.89
CA THR A 63 3.34 11.15 37.83
C THR A 63 2.17 10.17 37.73
N CYS A 64 2.44 8.97 37.20
CA CYS A 64 1.41 7.97 36.95
C CYS A 64 0.93 7.37 38.28
N ASP A 65 -0.34 7.53 38.58
CA ASP A 65 -0.99 6.96 39.77
C ASP A 65 -1.42 5.50 39.55
N GLU A 66 -1.48 5.07 38.30
CA GLU A 66 -1.87 3.73 37.88
C GLU A 66 -0.70 2.72 37.81
N TYR A 67 0.49 3.10 38.31
CA TYR A 67 1.62 2.17 38.28
C TYR A 67 1.36 0.99 39.19
N GLY A 68 1.58 -0.23 38.67
CA GLY A 68 1.35 -1.47 39.41
C GLY A 68 -0.10 -1.99 39.36
N THR A 69 -1.09 -1.16 39.06
CA THR A 69 -2.50 -1.54 38.99
C THR A 69 -2.95 -1.74 37.53
N ALA A 70 -2.65 -0.82 36.62
CA ALA A 70 -3.00 -0.95 35.20
C ALA A 70 -2.26 -2.09 34.50
N CYS A 71 -1.13 -2.51 35.05
CA CYS A 71 -0.28 -3.57 34.51
C CYS A 71 -0.26 -4.76 35.44
N SER A 72 -1.17 -5.72 35.28
CA SER A 72 -1.27 -6.95 36.09
C SER A 72 0.03 -7.78 36.17
N LYS A 73 0.99 -7.54 35.29
CA LYS A 73 2.31 -8.18 35.24
C LYS A 73 3.45 -7.22 35.62
N CYS A 74 3.14 -6.12 36.28
CA CYS A 74 4.17 -5.17 36.68
C CYS A 74 5.08 -5.78 37.77
N LYS A 75 6.32 -6.06 37.40
CA LYS A 75 7.36 -6.56 38.34
C LYS A 75 8.10 -5.43 39.05
N LEU A 76 7.76 -4.18 38.78
CA LEU A 76 8.42 -3.00 39.33
C LEU A 76 7.69 -2.47 40.57
N GLN A 77 7.25 -3.35 41.44
CA GLN A 77 6.56 -3.01 42.69
C GLN A 77 7.30 -2.02 43.59
N TYR A 78 8.62 -1.88 43.40
CA TYR A 78 9.48 -0.99 44.19
C TYR A 78 9.82 0.34 43.49
N SER A 79 9.41 0.56 42.25
CA SER A 79 9.68 1.81 41.53
C SER A 79 8.44 2.69 41.53
N LYS A 80 8.52 3.84 42.20
CA LYS A 80 7.43 4.83 42.28
C LYS A 80 7.09 5.54 40.96
N SER A 81 7.59 5.07 39.83
CA SER A 81 7.23 5.64 38.53
C SER A 81 7.46 4.69 37.36
N CYS A 82 6.61 4.79 36.33
CA CYS A 82 6.75 4.05 35.07
C CYS A 82 7.83 4.62 34.14
N LYS A 83 8.66 5.55 34.60
CA LYS A 83 9.68 6.25 33.81
C LYS A 83 10.70 5.32 33.13
N ARG A 84 11.01 4.19 33.76
CA ARG A 84 11.98 3.20 33.27
C ARG A 84 11.35 1.86 32.93
N CYS A 85 10.04 1.79 32.71
CA CYS A 85 9.38 0.53 32.36
C CYS A 85 9.75 0.11 30.92
N PRO A 86 10.56 -0.93 30.73
CA PRO A 86 10.94 -1.40 29.39
C PRO A 86 10.00 -2.45 28.84
N ARG A 87 9.08 -3.00 29.66
CA ARG A 87 8.41 -4.27 29.36
C ARG A 87 6.93 -4.17 29.06
N VAL A 88 6.29 -3.08 29.42
CA VAL A 88 4.84 -2.97 29.26
C VAL A 88 4.49 -1.82 28.33
N LYS A 89 3.80 -2.17 27.28
CA LYS A 89 3.25 -1.22 26.33
C LYS A 89 2.00 -0.60 26.97
N CYS A 90 2.17 0.43 27.83
CA CYS A 90 1.07 1.08 28.53
C CYS A 90 -0.07 1.52 27.61
N TYR A 91 0.26 1.87 26.35
CA TYR A 91 -0.73 2.25 25.35
C TYR A 91 -1.72 1.12 24.98
N GLU A 92 -1.42 -0.13 25.30
CA GLU A 92 -2.33 -1.27 25.05
C GLU A 92 -3.31 -1.48 26.18
N HIS A 93 -3.00 -1.03 27.39
CA HIS A 93 -3.74 -1.40 28.60
C HIS A 93 -4.24 -0.21 29.44
N CYS A 94 -3.61 0.96 29.32
CA CYS A 94 -3.92 2.11 30.16
C CYS A 94 -4.94 3.04 29.48
N LYS A 95 -6.10 3.22 30.12
CA LYS A 95 -7.13 4.16 29.64
C LYS A 95 -6.71 5.63 29.71
N GLN A 96 -5.76 5.99 30.60
CA GLN A 96 -5.23 7.33 30.78
C GLN A 96 -3.93 7.58 30.01
N PHE A 97 -3.60 6.73 29.04
CA PHE A 97 -2.39 6.86 28.28
C PHE A 97 -2.38 8.15 27.43
N GLU A 98 -1.40 8.99 27.64
CA GLU A 98 -1.15 10.20 26.85
C GLU A 98 0.20 10.07 26.15
N VAL A 99 0.22 10.15 24.83
CA VAL A 99 1.47 10.10 24.06
C VAL A 99 2.27 11.39 24.27
N LEU A 100 3.52 11.25 24.70
CA LEU A 100 4.44 12.37 24.77
C LEU A 100 5.01 12.68 23.38
N VAL A 101 4.41 13.66 22.72
CA VAL A 101 4.84 14.11 21.39
C VAL A 101 5.92 15.18 21.50
N CYS A 102 6.94 15.10 20.65
CA CYS A 102 7.97 16.13 20.57
C CYS A 102 7.39 17.45 20.04
N ASN A 103 7.61 18.56 20.75
CA ASN A 103 7.11 19.88 20.32
C ASN A 103 7.65 20.34 18.96
N LYS A 104 8.82 19.83 18.54
CA LYS A 104 9.40 20.12 17.22
C LYS A 104 8.54 19.55 16.08
N LEU A 105 7.77 18.48 16.33
CA LEU A 105 6.88 17.89 15.32
C LEU A 105 5.60 18.71 15.07
N LYS A 106 5.33 19.72 15.90
CA LYS A 106 4.19 20.64 15.68
C LYS A 106 4.50 21.73 14.65
N LYS A 107 5.78 21.88 14.30
CA LYS A 107 6.28 22.87 13.33
C LYS A 107 6.95 22.16 12.15
N PRO A 108 7.04 22.81 10.97
CA PRO A 108 7.80 22.28 9.86
C PRO A 108 9.22 21.88 10.26
N PRO A 109 9.77 20.79 9.75
CA PRO A 109 9.27 19.90 8.70
C PRO A 109 8.33 18.77 9.18
N TYR A 110 7.79 18.77 10.41
CA TYR A 110 6.89 17.77 11.01
C TYR A 110 7.48 16.35 11.14
N VAL A 111 8.73 16.15 10.80
CA VAL A 111 9.44 14.86 10.80
C VAL A 111 10.82 15.00 11.47
N CYS A 112 11.37 13.85 11.84
CA CYS A 112 12.66 13.78 12.55
C CYS A 112 13.86 13.57 11.60
N ASN A 113 13.69 13.61 10.28
CA ASN A 113 14.76 13.30 9.33
C ASN A 113 16.01 14.19 9.49
N GLY A 114 15.82 15.51 9.64
CA GLY A 114 16.91 16.48 9.87
C GLY A 114 17.21 16.78 11.34
N CYS A 115 16.63 16.05 12.29
CA CYS A 115 16.81 16.34 13.71
C CYS A 115 18.18 15.90 14.23
N ILE A 116 18.97 16.82 14.80
CA ILE A 116 20.30 16.52 15.38
C ILE A 116 20.21 15.46 16.48
N GLN A 117 19.17 15.53 17.30
CA GLN A 117 18.96 14.63 18.43
C GLN A 117 18.29 13.31 18.03
N ARG A 118 18.15 13.01 16.72
CA ARG A 118 17.41 11.83 16.22
C ARG A 118 17.90 10.54 16.85
N GLN A 119 19.21 10.35 17.00
CA GLN A 119 19.79 9.11 17.52
C GLN A 119 19.54 8.95 19.02
N SER A 120 19.76 9.99 19.81
CA SER A 120 19.61 9.98 21.27
C SER A 120 18.15 10.14 21.73
N CYS A 121 17.27 10.66 20.88
CA CYS A 121 15.87 10.89 21.20
C CYS A 121 15.13 9.59 21.52
N LYS A 122 14.42 9.58 22.65
CA LYS A 122 13.63 8.43 23.15
C LYS A 122 12.16 8.54 22.81
N LEU A 123 11.71 9.72 22.36
CA LEU A 123 10.32 9.98 22.00
C LEU A 123 9.96 9.30 20.70
N GLU A 124 8.67 9.20 20.44
CA GLU A 124 8.12 8.74 19.16
C GLU A 124 8.67 9.60 18.03
N LYS A 125 9.13 8.96 16.98
CA LYS A 125 9.76 9.62 15.84
C LYS A 125 8.87 9.52 14.63
N HIS A 126 8.71 10.63 13.94
CA HIS A 126 8.09 10.66 12.63
C HIS A 126 9.18 10.73 11.57
N ILE A 127 9.20 9.77 10.68
CA ILE A 127 10.22 9.65 9.64
C ILE A 127 9.55 9.63 8.28
N TYR A 128 9.98 10.52 7.39
CA TYR A 128 9.59 10.50 6.01
C TYR A 128 10.60 9.63 5.22
N SER A 129 10.10 8.71 4.41
CA SER A 129 10.88 7.91 3.49
C SER A 129 10.22 7.90 2.13
N ALA A 130 10.97 8.25 1.09
CA ALA A 130 10.49 8.32 -0.29
C ALA A 130 9.91 6.98 -0.77
N LYS A 131 10.59 5.88 -0.48
CA LYS A 131 10.12 4.53 -0.85
C LYS A 131 8.79 4.17 -0.18
N SER A 132 8.66 4.46 1.12
CA SER A 132 7.42 4.20 1.84
C SER A 132 6.28 5.10 1.38
N ALA A 133 6.58 6.37 1.10
CA ALA A 133 5.61 7.32 0.58
C ALA A 133 5.10 6.90 -0.81
N GLN A 134 6.00 6.43 -1.69
CA GLN A 134 5.64 5.91 -3.00
C GLN A 134 4.75 4.67 -2.87
N LYS A 135 5.13 3.72 -2.05
CA LYS A 135 4.33 2.51 -1.81
C LYS A 135 2.93 2.84 -1.27
N ASN A 136 2.84 3.74 -0.28
CA ASN A 136 1.55 4.16 0.26
C ASN A 136 0.68 4.84 -0.80
N TYR A 137 1.28 5.69 -1.63
CA TYR A 137 0.58 6.33 -2.74
C TYR A 137 0.04 5.31 -3.75
N GLU A 138 0.87 4.33 -4.15
CA GLU A 138 0.46 3.27 -5.07
C GLU A 138 -0.64 2.39 -4.48
N THR A 139 -0.53 2.03 -3.20
CA THR A 139 -1.54 1.27 -2.47
C THR A 139 -2.87 2.04 -2.44
N THR A 140 -2.86 3.30 -1.99
CA THR A 140 -4.07 4.14 -1.95
C THR A 140 -4.68 4.31 -3.33
N ARG A 141 -3.85 4.50 -4.36
CA ARG A 141 -4.32 4.62 -5.75
C ARG A 141 -4.92 3.31 -6.26
N SER A 142 -4.37 2.16 -5.87
CA SER A 142 -4.92 0.85 -6.21
C SER A 142 -6.22 0.59 -5.45
N GLU A 143 -6.21 0.78 -4.13
CA GLU A 143 -7.37 0.55 -3.26
C GLU A 143 -8.55 1.46 -3.59
N SER A 144 -8.30 2.73 -3.94
CA SER A 144 -9.37 3.66 -4.34
C SER A 144 -10.06 3.28 -5.65
N ARG A 145 -9.43 2.40 -6.44
CA ARG A 145 -9.99 1.84 -7.68
C ARG A 145 -10.53 0.43 -7.50
N GLN A 146 -10.26 -0.19 -6.35
CA GLN A 146 -10.83 -1.46 -5.96
C GLN A 146 -12.14 -1.18 -5.25
N GLY A 147 -13.17 -1.82 -5.69
CA GLY A 147 -14.45 -1.72 -5.03
C GLY A 147 -15.59 -1.59 -6.02
N ILE A 148 -16.75 -1.81 -5.50
CA ILE A 148 -18.00 -1.78 -6.23
C ILE A 148 -18.53 -0.36 -6.11
N ALA A 149 -18.45 0.40 -7.20
CA ALA A 149 -18.96 1.78 -7.26
C ALA A 149 -20.50 1.83 -7.46
N ILE A 150 -21.21 0.80 -6.99
CA ILE A 150 -22.66 0.66 -7.16
C ILE A 150 -23.32 0.34 -5.81
N THR A 151 -24.50 0.85 -5.57
CA THR A 151 -25.27 0.52 -4.36
C THR A 151 -25.82 -0.91 -4.43
N PRO A 152 -26.09 -1.56 -3.28
CA PRO A 152 -26.68 -2.91 -3.27
C PRO A 152 -28.03 -3.02 -3.99
N GLU A 153 -28.79 -1.93 -4.03
CA GLU A 153 -30.08 -1.87 -4.72
C GLU A 153 -29.92 -1.80 -6.23
N GLU A 154 -29.00 -0.97 -6.70
CA GLU A 154 -28.65 -0.88 -8.11
C GLU A 154 -28.01 -2.18 -8.60
N LEU A 155 -27.17 -2.82 -7.79
CA LEU A 155 -26.59 -4.12 -8.12
C LEU A 155 -27.68 -5.18 -8.33
N LYS A 156 -28.69 -5.22 -7.47
CA LYS A 156 -29.85 -6.12 -7.65
C LYS A 156 -30.62 -5.84 -8.94
N ARG A 157 -30.79 -4.56 -9.31
CA ARG A 157 -31.43 -4.19 -10.58
C ARG A 157 -30.62 -4.69 -11.77
N VAL A 158 -29.33 -4.46 -11.76
CA VAL A 158 -28.43 -4.92 -12.82
C VAL A 158 -28.43 -6.46 -12.90
N ASP A 159 -28.40 -7.15 -11.77
CA ASP A 159 -28.46 -8.62 -11.71
C ASP A 159 -29.78 -9.14 -12.31
N ALA A 160 -30.89 -8.51 -12.00
CA ALA A 160 -32.20 -8.90 -12.53
C ALA A 160 -32.31 -8.76 -14.06
N ILE A 161 -31.52 -7.88 -14.67
CA ILE A 161 -31.50 -7.70 -16.13
C ILE A 161 -30.42 -8.61 -16.74
N VAL A 162 -29.20 -8.60 -16.23
CA VAL A 162 -28.06 -9.26 -16.84
C VAL A 162 -28.13 -10.77 -16.70
N SER A 163 -28.47 -11.28 -15.51
CA SER A 163 -28.38 -12.71 -15.21
C SER A 163 -29.31 -13.58 -16.07
N PRO A 164 -30.59 -13.24 -16.28
CA PRO A 164 -31.43 -14.06 -17.15
C PRO A 164 -30.99 -14.02 -18.61
N LEU A 165 -30.51 -12.86 -19.09
CA LEU A 165 -30.10 -12.72 -20.51
C LEU A 165 -28.80 -13.46 -20.80
N VAL A 166 -27.86 -13.48 -19.85
CA VAL A 166 -26.65 -14.30 -19.95
C VAL A 166 -26.98 -15.79 -19.99
N LYS A 167 -27.90 -16.25 -19.14
CA LYS A 167 -28.36 -17.66 -19.14
C LYS A 167 -29.07 -18.05 -20.42
N LEU A 168 -29.68 -17.09 -21.13
CA LEU A 168 -30.20 -17.30 -22.49
C LEU A 168 -29.11 -17.30 -23.58
N GLY A 169 -27.84 -17.14 -23.21
CA GLY A 169 -26.71 -17.18 -24.13
C GLY A 169 -26.39 -15.85 -24.83
N GLN A 170 -26.97 -14.74 -24.38
CA GLN A 170 -26.63 -13.43 -24.93
C GLN A 170 -25.25 -12.97 -24.45
N SER A 171 -24.53 -12.26 -25.32
CA SER A 171 -23.24 -11.67 -24.94
C SER A 171 -23.45 -10.42 -24.08
N ILE A 172 -22.54 -10.15 -23.16
CA ILE A 172 -22.58 -8.95 -22.31
C ILE A 172 -22.64 -7.67 -23.17
N HIS A 173 -21.91 -7.63 -24.28
CA HIS A 173 -21.97 -6.50 -25.21
C HIS A 173 -23.39 -6.22 -25.70
N MET A 174 -24.10 -7.24 -26.18
CA MET A 174 -25.48 -7.08 -26.65
C MET A 174 -26.44 -6.66 -25.53
N ILE A 175 -26.21 -7.19 -24.32
CA ILE A 175 -27.02 -6.82 -23.15
C ILE A 175 -26.83 -5.35 -22.82
N CYS A 176 -25.57 -4.85 -22.80
CA CYS A 176 -25.26 -3.45 -22.53
C CYS A 176 -25.83 -2.52 -23.60
N VAL A 177 -25.75 -2.88 -24.88
CA VAL A 177 -26.26 -2.06 -25.98
C VAL A 177 -27.78 -1.96 -25.93
N ASN A 178 -28.47 -3.09 -25.69
CA ASN A 178 -29.93 -3.13 -25.71
C ASN A 178 -30.57 -2.53 -24.44
N ASN A 179 -29.85 -2.47 -23.33
CA ASN A 179 -30.36 -1.98 -22.04
C ASN A 179 -29.45 -0.86 -21.47
N ALA A 180 -28.91 -0.01 -22.34
CA ALA A 180 -27.95 1.02 -21.94
C ALA A 180 -28.50 1.98 -20.89
N ASP A 181 -29.77 2.39 -21.03
CA ASP A 181 -30.45 3.35 -20.14
C ASP A 181 -30.75 2.75 -18.75
N ASP A 182 -30.96 1.44 -18.66
CA ASP A 182 -31.30 0.77 -17.42
C ASP A 182 -30.05 0.31 -16.65
N ILE A 183 -29.02 -0.12 -17.36
CA ILE A 183 -27.80 -0.67 -16.77
C ILE A 183 -26.81 0.43 -16.40
N MET A 184 -26.64 1.46 -17.24
CA MET A 184 -25.72 2.61 -17.07
C MET A 184 -24.28 2.21 -16.67
N LEU A 185 -23.85 0.99 -16.98
CA LEU A 185 -22.53 0.45 -16.67
C LEU A 185 -21.81 0.05 -17.95
N ASP A 186 -20.50 0.21 -17.93
CA ASP A 186 -19.63 -0.28 -19.00
C ASP A 186 -19.52 -1.82 -18.96
N GLU A 187 -19.41 -2.43 -20.14
CA GLU A 187 -19.25 -3.87 -20.34
C GLU A 187 -18.17 -4.47 -19.44
N LYS A 188 -17.02 -3.79 -19.34
CA LYS A 188 -15.91 -4.23 -18.50
C LYS A 188 -16.27 -4.29 -17.02
N THR A 189 -17.12 -3.36 -16.57
CA THR A 189 -17.58 -3.32 -15.18
C THR A 189 -18.44 -4.54 -14.85
N ILE A 190 -19.33 -4.94 -15.79
CA ILE A 190 -20.18 -6.13 -15.63
C ILE A 190 -19.31 -7.39 -15.57
N TYR A 191 -18.31 -7.51 -16.43
CA TYR A 191 -17.36 -8.64 -16.36
C TYR A 191 -16.62 -8.69 -15.00
N ASN A 192 -16.21 -7.52 -14.48
CA ASN A 192 -15.56 -7.46 -13.16
C ASN A 192 -16.53 -7.89 -12.04
N TYR A 193 -17.81 -7.56 -12.13
CA TYR A 193 -18.81 -7.96 -11.14
C TYR A 193 -19.09 -9.46 -11.19
N ILE A 194 -19.10 -10.07 -12.39
CA ILE A 194 -19.21 -11.52 -12.55
C ILE A 194 -17.96 -12.21 -11.99
N ASP A 195 -16.77 -11.69 -12.30
CA ASP A 195 -15.50 -12.21 -11.77
C ASP A 195 -15.42 -12.15 -10.23
N ALA A 196 -16.01 -11.12 -9.64
CA ALA A 196 -16.08 -10.94 -8.19
C ALA A 196 -17.21 -11.75 -7.53
N GLY A 197 -18.03 -12.48 -8.30
CA GLY A 197 -19.16 -13.26 -7.78
C GLY A 197 -20.28 -12.42 -7.19
N LEU A 198 -20.51 -11.21 -7.72
CA LEU A 198 -21.52 -10.28 -7.23
C LEU A 198 -22.88 -10.42 -7.91
N LEU A 199 -22.90 -11.04 -9.09
CA LEU A 199 -24.09 -11.33 -9.84
C LEU A 199 -24.47 -12.81 -9.70
N SER A 200 -25.71 -13.15 -10.01
CA SER A 200 -26.24 -14.51 -9.94
C SER A 200 -25.77 -15.41 -11.10
N VAL A 201 -24.85 -14.93 -11.92
CA VAL A 201 -24.23 -15.66 -13.03
C VAL A 201 -22.74 -15.77 -12.80
N ASP A 202 -22.19 -16.89 -13.20
CA ASP A 202 -20.77 -17.20 -13.11
C ASP A 202 -20.06 -17.10 -14.47
N ASN A 203 -18.74 -17.13 -14.44
CA ASN A 203 -17.91 -17.13 -15.65
C ASN A 203 -18.18 -18.31 -16.59
N VAL A 204 -18.73 -19.41 -16.08
CA VAL A 204 -19.10 -20.60 -16.87
C VAL A 204 -20.30 -20.34 -17.77
N ASP A 205 -21.23 -19.45 -17.34
CA ASP A 205 -22.42 -19.09 -18.07
C ASP A 205 -22.13 -18.16 -19.29
N LEU A 206 -20.93 -17.60 -19.33
CA LEU A 206 -20.52 -16.68 -20.38
C LEU A 206 -20.15 -17.41 -21.69
N PRO A 207 -20.74 -17.10 -22.86
CA PRO A 207 -20.58 -17.86 -24.10
C PRO A 207 -19.14 -17.96 -24.63
N ARG A 208 -18.22 -17.07 -24.21
CA ARG A 208 -16.86 -16.98 -24.77
C ARG A 208 -15.74 -16.94 -23.75
N LYS A 209 -16.01 -16.85 -22.46
CA LYS A 209 -14.96 -16.66 -21.45
C LYS A 209 -14.24 -17.94 -21.09
N VAL A 210 -14.89 -19.08 -21.18
CA VAL A 210 -14.31 -20.41 -20.96
C VAL A 210 -13.86 -21.03 -22.28
N ARG A 211 -12.97 -20.38 -23.00
CA ARG A 211 -12.21 -21.05 -24.04
C ARG A 211 -10.93 -21.58 -23.44
N TYR A 212 -10.84 -22.90 -23.29
CA TYR A 212 -9.55 -23.54 -23.06
C TYR A 212 -8.59 -23.08 -24.16
N ARG A 213 -7.56 -22.34 -23.78
CA ARG A 213 -6.47 -22.03 -24.68
C ARG A 213 -5.89 -23.38 -25.08
N THR A 214 -6.09 -23.78 -26.31
CA THR A 214 -5.43 -24.98 -26.85
C THR A 214 -3.95 -24.82 -26.52
N ARG A 215 -3.40 -25.78 -25.75
CA ARG A 215 -1.97 -25.77 -25.44
C ARG A 215 -1.26 -25.64 -26.78
N SER A 216 -0.60 -24.50 -27.02
CA SER A 216 0.28 -24.36 -28.15
C SER A 216 1.25 -25.53 -28.05
N HIS A 217 1.26 -26.44 -29.06
CA HIS A 217 2.27 -27.46 -29.14
C HIS A 217 3.61 -26.77 -28.94
N LYS A 218 4.35 -27.16 -27.90
CA LYS A 218 5.73 -26.71 -27.74
C LYS A 218 6.37 -26.94 -29.08
N LYS A 219 6.76 -25.86 -29.76
CA LYS A 219 7.52 -26.00 -31.02
C LYS A 219 8.65 -26.97 -30.70
N PRO A 220 8.82 -28.06 -31.44
CA PRO A 220 9.91 -28.96 -31.16
C PRO A 220 11.18 -28.13 -31.15
N VAL A 221 11.94 -28.28 -30.06
CA VAL A 221 13.23 -27.60 -29.95
C VAL A 221 14.01 -28.02 -31.16
N ARG A 222 14.23 -27.11 -32.10
CA ARG A 222 15.12 -27.39 -33.25
C ARG A 222 16.50 -27.55 -32.61
N VAL A 223 16.89 -28.79 -32.43
CA VAL A 223 18.26 -29.12 -32.08
C VAL A 223 19.10 -28.64 -33.25
N ASP A 224 19.91 -27.65 -33.01
CA ASP A 224 20.75 -27.08 -34.04
C ASP A 224 21.66 -28.21 -34.54
N LYS A 225 21.63 -28.47 -35.86
CA LYS A 225 22.46 -29.56 -36.43
C LYS A 225 23.94 -29.37 -36.16
N GLN A 226 24.38 -28.16 -35.81
CA GLN A 226 25.76 -27.88 -35.38
C GLN A 226 26.09 -28.50 -34.00
N CYS A 227 25.13 -28.71 -33.09
CA CYS A 227 25.37 -29.42 -31.86
C CYS A 227 25.69 -30.92 -32.05
N HIS A 228 25.22 -31.52 -33.14
CA HIS A 228 25.58 -32.88 -33.48
C HIS A 228 27.05 -33.05 -33.86
N VAL A 229 27.66 -32.03 -34.40
CA VAL A 229 29.09 -32.05 -34.75
C VAL A 229 29.95 -32.05 -33.47
N CYS A 230 29.53 -31.35 -32.44
CA CYS A 230 30.23 -31.32 -31.13
C CYS A 230 30.20 -32.69 -30.43
N LEU A 231 29.11 -33.45 -30.56
CA LEU A 231 28.99 -34.77 -29.94
C LEU A 231 29.82 -35.85 -30.68
N LEU A 232 30.07 -35.66 -31.97
CA LEU A 232 30.94 -36.53 -32.75
C LEU A 232 32.42 -36.33 -32.40
N TYR A 233 32.79 -35.16 -31.88
CA TYR A 233 34.16 -34.85 -31.51
C TYR A 233 34.60 -35.46 -30.17
N THR A 234 33.66 -35.95 -29.37
CA THR A 234 33.93 -36.65 -28.10
C THR A 234 33.91 -38.17 -28.23
N SER A 235 33.78 -38.70 -29.43
CA SER A 235 34.02 -40.11 -29.67
C SER A 235 35.49 -40.46 -29.42
N PRO A 236 35.79 -41.44 -28.57
CA PRO A 236 37.19 -41.82 -28.37
C PRO A 236 37.78 -42.25 -29.71
N SER A 237 38.96 -41.73 -30.03
CA SER A 237 39.76 -42.15 -31.16
C SER A 237 39.91 -43.65 -31.15
N PRO A 238 39.70 -44.37 -32.26
CA PRO A 238 40.02 -45.78 -32.30
C PRO A 238 41.50 -45.94 -31.96
N ARG A 239 41.79 -46.74 -30.95
CA ARG A 239 43.16 -47.07 -30.57
C ARG A 239 43.75 -47.90 -31.67
N ASP A 240 44.96 -47.54 -32.06
CA ASP A 240 45.88 -48.33 -32.86
C ASP A 240 46.14 -49.68 -32.23
#